data_26eebafb92f66b813ae41018edb87add
#
_entry.id   26eebafb92f66b813ae41018edb87add
#
_cell.length_a   1.000
_cell.length_b   1.000
_cell.length_c   1.000
_cell.angle_alpha   90.00
_cell.angle_beta   90.00
_cell.angle_gamma   90.00
#
_symmetry.space_group_name_H-M   'P 1'
#
loop_
_entity.id
_entity.type
_entity.pdbx_description
1 polymer ?
#
loop_
_entity_poly.entity_id
_entity_poly.type
_entity_poly.pdbx_seq_one_letter_code
_entity_poly.pdbx_strand_id
1 'polypeptide(L)'
;MRAVEVGQQLPAQDFPITRYDLVRYAGASGDFNPIHWNERFAKSVGLPDVIAHGMFTMATAARVVTDWLGDPGAILDYGVRFTRPVVVPDPEGAVLHVEGSVREVLDDGSIVVDLTATVDGQTVLAKARAVARGGSK
;
A
#
# COMPACT_ATOMS: atom_id res chain seq x y z
N MET A 1 -6.45 -15.98 19.00
CA MET A 1 -5.90 -15.98 17.62
C MET A 1 -5.08 -17.23 17.42
N ARG A 2 -5.15 -17.79 16.24
CA ARG A 2 -4.29 -18.93 15.91
C ARG A 2 -2.83 -18.52 15.88
N ALA A 3 -1.95 -19.47 16.16
CA ALA A 3 -0.52 -19.24 16.03
C ALA A 3 -0.18 -18.87 14.57
N VAL A 4 0.65 -17.88 14.42
CA VAL A 4 1.12 -17.43 13.10
C VAL A 4 2.30 -18.32 12.69
N GLU A 5 2.30 -18.73 11.44
CA GLU A 5 3.36 -19.59 10.89
C GLU A 5 4.05 -18.92 9.72
N VAL A 6 5.35 -19.20 9.59
CA VAL A 6 6.12 -18.77 8.42
C VAL A 6 5.50 -19.37 7.16
N GLY A 7 5.33 -18.55 6.13
CA GLY A 7 4.70 -18.96 4.87
C GLY A 7 3.19 -18.78 4.84
N GLN A 8 2.57 -18.46 5.97
CA GLN A 8 1.13 -18.22 6.04
C GLN A 8 0.76 -17.03 5.15
N GLN A 9 -0.28 -17.22 4.33
CA GLN A 9 -0.80 -16.15 3.47
C GLN A 9 -1.82 -15.33 4.21
N LEU A 10 -1.73 -14.01 4.06
CA LEU A 10 -2.75 -13.09 4.54
C LEU A 10 -3.88 -13.01 3.49
N PRO A 11 -5.11 -12.69 3.90
CA PRO A 11 -6.17 -12.44 2.92
C PRO A 11 -5.77 -11.28 2.00
N ALA A 12 -5.74 -11.54 0.69
CA ALA A 12 -5.45 -10.51 -0.31
C ALA A 12 -6.59 -9.51 -0.39
N GLN A 13 -6.28 -8.27 -0.75
CA GLN A 13 -7.30 -7.23 -0.93
C GLN A 13 -7.06 -6.45 -2.21
N ASP A 14 -8.16 -6.01 -2.81
CA ASP A 14 -8.16 -5.07 -3.92
C ASP A 14 -8.67 -3.72 -3.42
N PHE A 15 -7.87 -2.68 -3.61
CA PHE A 15 -8.20 -1.33 -3.17
C PHE A 15 -8.46 -0.44 -4.39
N PRO A 16 -9.73 -0.09 -4.67
CA PRO A 16 -10.00 0.88 -5.72
C PRO A 16 -9.44 2.25 -5.33
N ILE A 17 -8.80 2.90 -6.27
CA ILE A 17 -8.24 4.25 -6.09
C ILE A 17 -8.85 5.15 -7.14
N THR A 18 -9.50 6.22 -6.70
CA THR A 18 -10.13 7.19 -7.59
C THR A 18 -9.39 8.52 -7.54
N ARG A 19 -9.67 9.37 -8.52
CA ARG A 19 -9.16 10.74 -8.53
C ARG A 19 -9.57 11.51 -7.27
N TYR A 20 -10.78 11.22 -6.76
CA TYR A 20 -11.27 11.82 -5.53
C TYR A 20 -10.38 11.47 -4.33
N ASP A 21 -9.93 10.21 -4.25
CA ASP A 21 -9.02 9.79 -3.18
C ASP A 21 -7.72 10.60 -3.18
N LEU A 22 -7.19 10.89 -4.36
CA LEU A 22 -5.95 11.67 -4.48
C LEU A 22 -6.14 13.10 -4.03
N VAL A 23 -7.28 13.70 -4.36
CA VAL A 23 -7.61 15.07 -3.91
C VAL A 23 -7.76 15.11 -2.38
N ARG A 24 -8.45 14.13 -1.82
CA ARG A 24 -8.59 14.03 -0.36
C ARG A 24 -7.22 13.86 0.32
N TYR A 25 -6.38 13.00 -0.23
CA TYR A 25 -5.06 12.75 0.36
C TYR A 25 -4.17 14.00 0.26
N ALA A 26 -4.23 14.72 -0.84
CA ALA A 26 -3.51 15.99 -0.97
C ALA A 26 -3.91 16.97 0.13
N GLY A 27 -5.20 17.08 0.41
CA GLY A 27 -5.71 17.94 1.48
C GLY A 27 -5.30 17.47 2.87
N ALA A 28 -5.30 16.16 3.11
CA ALA A 28 -4.96 15.60 4.41
C ALA A 28 -3.46 15.63 4.70
N SER A 29 -2.64 15.37 3.69
CA SER A 29 -1.18 15.27 3.84
C SER A 29 -0.46 16.60 3.66
N GLY A 30 -1.09 17.57 2.99
CA GLY A 30 -0.42 18.81 2.61
C GLY A 30 0.48 18.67 1.38
N ASP A 31 0.47 17.52 0.73
CA ASP A 31 1.23 17.30 -0.51
C ASP A 31 0.36 17.67 -1.70
N PHE A 32 0.47 18.90 -2.14
CA PHE A 32 -0.30 19.45 -3.25
C PHE A 32 0.47 19.45 -4.57
N ASN A 33 1.48 18.60 -4.71
CA ASN A 33 2.20 18.51 -5.97
C ASN A 33 1.18 18.24 -7.11
N PRO A 34 1.13 19.08 -8.13
CA PRO A 34 0.09 19.00 -9.17
C PRO A 34 0.12 17.70 -9.98
N ILE A 35 1.17 16.89 -9.92
CA ILE A 35 1.17 15.58 -10.58
C ILE A 35 0.08 14.64 -10.02
N HIS A 36 -0.45 14.94 -8.85
CA HIS A 36 -1.45 14.10 -8.19
C HIS A 36 -2.89 14.55 -8.44
N TRP A 37 -3.11 15.73 -9.03
CA TRP A 37 -4.47 16.23 -9.21
C TRP A 37 -4.68 17.01 -10.52
N ASN A 38 -3.63 17.43 -11.19
CA ASN A 38 -3.73 18.22 -12.42
C ASN A 38 -3.25 17.39 -13.61
N GLU A 39 -4.21 16.87 -14.38
CA GLU A 39 -3.92 16.00 -15.52
C GLU A 39 -3.03 16.68 -16.55
N ARG A 40 -3.32 17.92 -16.89
CA ARG A 40 -2.53 18.66 -17.88
C ARG A 40 -1.07 18.80 -17.43
N PHE A 41 -0.88 19.13 -16.14
CA PHE A 41 0.47 19.26 -15.59
C PHE A 41 1.19 17.91 -15.58
N ALA A 42 0.52 16.85 -15.14
CA ALA A 42 1.11 15.51 -15.11
C ALA A 42 1.59 15.10 -16.50
N LYS A 43 0.78 15.31 -17.54
CA LYS A 43 1.15 15.00 -18.92
C LYS A 43 2.30 15.89 -19.42
N SER A 44 2.35 17.14 -18.99
CA SER A 44 3.42 18.07 -19.40
C SER A 44 4.80 17.65 -18.87
N VAL A 45 4.86 16.91 -17.78
CA VAL A 45 6.13 16.42 -17.22
C VAL A 45 6.41 14.95 -17.58
N GLY A 46 5.68 14.40 -18.54
CA GLY A 46 5.96 13.08 -19.11
C GLY A 46 5.18 11.93 -18.49
N LEU A 47 4.24 12.20 -17.61
CA LEU A 47 3.38 11.15 -17.04
C LEU A 47 2.19 10.90 -17.94
N PRO A 48 1.67 9.65 -18.00
CA PRO A 48 0.50 9.36 -18.85
C PRO A 48 -0.79 9.99 -18.30
N ASP A 49 -0.85 10.24 -17.00
CA ASP A 49 -1.99 10.86 -16.31
C ASP A 49 -1.56 11.23 -14.90
N VAL A 50 -2.47 11.68 -14.05
CA VAL A 50 -2.13 11.91 -12.64
C VAL A 50 -1.79 10.58 -11.97
N ILE A 51 -0.93 10.67 -10.96
CA ILE A 51 -0.45 9.51 -10.22
C ILE A 51 -0.77 9.65 -8.74
N ALA A 52 -0.99 8.50 -8.08
CA ALA A 52 -1.19 8.48 -6.64
C ALA A 52 0.10 8.90 -5.91
N HIS A 53 -0.08 9.56 -4.76
CA HIS A 53 1.04 9.84 -3.87
C HIS A 53 1.66 8.51 -3.45
N GLY A 54 3.00 8.41 -3.48
CA GLY A 54 3.69 7.20 -3.03
C GLY A 54 3.29 6.82 -1.61
N MET A 55 3.24 7.80 -0.71
CA MET A 55 2.85 7.55 0.68
C MET A 55 1.42 7.05 0.82
N PHE A 56 0.51 7.48 -0.06
CA PHE A 56 -0.86 6.95 -0.09
C PHE A 56 -0.87 5.47 -0.46
N THR A 57 -0.12 5.10 -1.50
CA THR A 57 -0.01 3.71 -1.95
C THR A 57 0.60 2.85 -0.84
N MET A 58 1.67 3.33 -0.22
CA MET A 58 2.35 2.65 0.88
C MET A 58 1.40 2.40 2.06
N ALA A 59 0.67 3.42 2.48
CA ALA A 59 -0.28 3.31 3.58
C ALA A 59 -1.45 2.39 3.25
N THR A 60 -1.96 2.44 2.01
CA THR A 60 -3.06 1.59 1.57
C THR A 60 -2.65 0.12 1.61
N ALA A 61 -1.46 -0.20 1.11
CA ALA A 61 -0.96 -1.58 1.13
C ALA A 61 -0.83 -2.13 2.55
N ALA A 62 -0.46 -1.31 3.51
CA ALA A 62 -0.32 -1.71 4.91
C ALA A 62 -1.64 -2.22 5.52
N ARG A 63 -2.77 -1.85 4.96
CA ARG A 63 -4.09 -2.28 5.45
C ARG A 63 -4.27 -3.79 5.39
N VAL A 64 -3.61 -4.48 4.48
CA VAL A 64 -3.64 -5.94 4.44
C VAL A 64 -3.13 -6.52 5.76
N VAL A 65 -2.12 -5.91 6.35
CA VAL A 65 -1.55 -6.35 7.64
C VAL A 65 -2.46 -5.95 8.80
N THR A 66 -2.84 -4.68 8.87
CA THR A 66 -3.63 -4.17 10.01
C THR A 66 -5.04 -4.75 10.04
N ASP A 67 -5.66 -4.98 8.88
CA ASP A 67 -6.98 -5.60 8.81
C ASP A 67 -6.91 -7.08 9.24
N TRP A 68 -5.87 -7.79 8.80
CA TRP A 68 -5.67 -9.18 9.18
C TRP A 68 -5.48 -9.33 10.70
N LEU A 69 -4.70 -8.44 11.31
CA LEU A 69 -4.46 -8.48 12.75
C LEU A 69 -5.61 -7.86 13.56
N GLY A 70 -6.51 -7.11 12.91
CA GLY A 70 -7.59 -6.40 13.59
C GLY A 70 -7.10 -5.27 14.50
N ASP A 71 -5.93 -4.72 14.21
CA ASP A 71 -5.29 -3.69 15.03
C ASP A 71 -4.58 -2.66 14.14
N PRO A 72 -5.16 -1.45 13.99
CA PRO A 72 -4.53 -0.41 13.19
C PRO A 72 -3.20 0.09 13.74
N GLY A 73 -2.90 -0.19 15.00
CA GLY A 73 -1.64 0.20 15.65
C GLY A 73 -0.59 -0.91 15.69
N ALA A 74 -0.81 -2.03 14.99
CA ALA A 74 0.07 -3.20 15.10
C ALA A 74 1.44 -3.04 14.45
N ILE A 75 1.55 -2.19 13.42
CA ILE A 75 2.80 -2.06 12.66
C ILE A 75 3.84 -1.29 13.48
N LEU A 76 5.00 -1.90 13.64
CA LEU A 76 6.14 -1.36 14.40
C LEU A 76 7.18 -0.74 13.48
N ASP A 77 7.36 -1.31 12.29
CA ASP A 77 8.31 -0.85 11.30
C ASP A 77 7.78 -1.21 9.92
N TYR A 78 7.99 -0.34 8.94
CA TYR A 78 7.46 -0.56 7.61
C TYR A 78 8.31 0.17 6.58
N GLY A 79 8.75 -0.54 5.55
CA GLY A 79 9.53 0.03 4.47
C GLY A 79 9.11 -0.54 3.14
N VAL A 80 9.24 0.27 2.11
CA VAL A 80 8.94 -0.12 0.73
C VAL A 80 9.97 0.51 -0.20
N ARG A 81 10.03 -0.02 -1.43
CA ARG A 81 10.71 0.65 -2.54
C ARG A 81 9.66 0.94 -3.61
N PHE A 82 9.52 2.19 -4.00
CA PHE A 82 8.62 2.57 -5.08
C PHE A 82 9.27 2.19 -6.42
N THR A 83 8.57 1.39 -7.21
CA THR A 83 9.10 0.91 -8.50
C THR A 83 8.40 1.52 -9.70
N ARG A 84 7.10 1.78 -9.59
CA ARG A 84 6.29 2.37 -10.66
C ARG A 84 5.25 3.30 -10.07
N PRO A 85 4.92 4.40 -10.74
CA PRO A 85 3.80 5.23 -10.30
C PRO A 85 2.48 4.46 -10.49
N VAL A 86 1.54 4.74 -9.61
CA VAL A 86 0.16 4.27 -9.77
C VAL A 86 -0.60 5.33 -10.55
N VAL A 87 -0.86 5.07 -11.81
CA VAL A 87 -1.59 5.99 -12.69
C VAL A 87 -3.07 5.87 -12.40
N VAL A 88 -3.75 7.00 -12.18
CA VAL A 88 -5.16 7.04 -11.80
C VAL A 88 -5.96 7.84 -12.82
N PRO A 89 -6.39 7.19 -13.92
CA PRO A 89 -7.22 7.88 -14.92
C PRO A 89 -8.62 8.16 -14.37
N ASP A 90 -9.30 9.13 -14.96
CA ASP A 90 -10.65 9.50 -14.59
C ASP A 90 -11.57 9.27 -15.80
N PRO A 91 -12.69 8.54 -15.64
CA PRO A 91 -13.31 8.06 -14.40
C PRO A 91 -12.90 6.65 -13.96
N GLU A 92 -12.07 5.94 -14.72
CA GLU A 92 -11.80 4.52 -14.50
C GLU A 92 -11.16 4.24 -13.16
N GLY A 93 -10.27 5.13 -12.69
CA GLY A 93 -9.47 4.90 -11.50
C GLY A 93 -8.42 3.81 -11.70
N ALA A 94 -7.89 3.32 -10.59
CA ALA A 94 -6.97 2.21 -10.57
C ALA A 94 -7.39 1.23 -9.48
N VAL A 95 -6.92 -0.01 -9.57
CA VAL A 95 -7.12 -1.00 -8.50
C VAL A 95 -5.75 -1.45 -8.02
N LEU A 96 -5.46 -1.23 -6.75
CA LEU A 96 -4.25 -1.71 -6.11
C LEU A 96 -4.53 -3.09 -5.52
N HIS A 97 -3.90 -4.11 -6.08
CA HIS A 97 -4.00 -5.48 -5.56
C HIS A 97 -2.84 -5.72 -4.61
N VAL A 98 -3.15 -6.16 -3.39
CA VAL A 98 -2.12 -6.39 -2.37
C VAL A 98 -2.26 -7.78 -1.79
N GLU A 99 -1.14 -8.51 -1.78
CA GLU A 99 -1.02 -9.81 -1.14
C GLU A 99 0.05 -9.73 -0.07
N GLY A 100 -0.05 -10.58 0.93
CA GLY A 100 0.94 -10.64 1.99
C GLY A 100 1.20 -12.07 2.44
N SER A 101 2.41 -12.30 2.92
CA SER A 101 2.79 -13.58 3.51
C SER A 101 3.72 -13.36 4.70
N VAL A 102 3.61 -14.24 5.69
CA VAL A 102 4.49 -14.22 6.86
C VAL A 102 5.87 -14.73 6.45
N ARG A 103 6.85 -13.86 6.55
CA ARG A 103 8.23 -14.17 6.23
C ARG A 103 8.97 -14.80 7.41
N GLU A 104 8.70 -14.29 8.61
CA GLU A 104 9.45 -14.67 9.80
C GLU A 104 8.62 -14.41 11.04
N VAL A 105 8.83 -15.20 12.07
CA VAL A 105 8.30 -14.95 13.41
C VAL A 105 9.51 -14.72 14.31
N LEU A 106 9.59 -13.55 14.93
CA LEU A 106 10.72 -13.13 15.75
C LEU A 106 10.60 -13.69 17.17
N ASP A 107 11.72 -13.68 17.91
CA ASP A 107 11.78 -14.24 19.25
C ASP A 107 10.82 -13.55 20.25
N ASP A 108 10.56 -12.26 20.05
CA ASP A 108 9.64 -11.49 20.88
C ASP A 108 8.16 -11.67 20.50
N GLY A 109 7.87 -12.54 19.54
CA GLY A 109 6.52 -12.76 19.03
C GLY A 109 6.07 -11.81 17.92
N SER A 110 6.89 -10.82 17.57
CA SER A 110 6.63 -9.96 16.41
C SER A 110 6.71 -10.78 15.13
N ILE A 111 6.01 -10.33 14.11
CA ILE A 111 5.99 -11.00 12.81
C ILE A 111 6.51 -10.07 11.73
N VAL A 112 7.20 -10.66 10.76
CA VAL A 112 7.66 -9.95 9.57
C VAL A 112 6.79 -10.42 8.41
N VAL A 113 6.13 -9.47 7.74
CA VAL A 113 5.23 -9.74 6.62
C VAL A 113 5.82 -9.12 5.35
N ASP A 114 5.94 -9.93 4.31
CA ASP A 114 6.25 -9.42 2.97
C ASP A 114 4.94 -9.10 2.26
N LEU A 115 4.88 -7.93 1.63
CA LEU A 115 3.75 -7.48 0.84
C LEU A 115 4.14 -7.40 -0.64
N THR A 116 3.19 -7.75 -1.50
CA THR A 116 3.29 -7.55 -2.94
C THR A 116 2.13 -6.66 -3.36
N ALA A 117 2.44 -5.53 -3.97
CA ALA A 117 1.43 -4.58 -4.41
C ALA A 117 1.56 -4.37 -5.91
N THR A 118 0.47 -4.62 -6.64
CA THR A 118 0.44 -4.55 -8.10
C THR A 118 -0.75 -3.73 -8.59
N VAL A 119 -0.58 -3.12 -9.77
CA VAL A 119 -1.66 -2.52 -10.54
C VAL A 119 -1.56 -3.09 -11.95
N ASP A 120 -2.65 -3.65 -12.45
CA ASP A 120 -2.68 -4.31 -13.77
C ASP A 120 -1.57 -5.35 -13.92
N GLY A 121 -1.31 -6.09 -12.86
CA GLY A 121 -0.28 -7.15 -12.84
C GLY A 121 1.15 -6.64 -12.75
N GLN A 122 1.37 -5.33 -12.67
CA GLN A 122 2.71 -4.76 -12.57
C GLN A 122 3.02 -4.29 -11.16
N THR A 123 4.19 -4.68 -10.64
CA THR A 123 4.63 -4.31 -9.31
C THR A 123 4.81 -2.80 -9.18
N VAL A 124 4.19 -2.20 -8.18
CA VAL A 124 4.32 -0.77 -7.87
C VAL A 124 5.12 -0.52 -6.60
N LEU A 125 5.14 -1.49 -5.69
CA LEU A 125 5.99 -1.47 -4.50
C LEU A 125 6.84 -2.74 -4.48
N ALA A 126 8.16 -2.59 -4.36
CA ALA A 126 9.09 -3.69 -4.18
C ALA A 126 9.62 -3.68 -2.75
N LYS A 127 10.09 -4.83 -2.29
CA LYS A 127 10.66 -5.00 -0.94
C LYS A 127 9.78 -4.39 0.14
N ALA A 128 8.46 -4.49 -0.04
CA ALA A 128 7.49 -4.00 0.92
C ALA A 128 7.46 -4.97 2.09
N ARG A 129 7.86 -4.50 3.25
CA ARG A 129 8.01 -5.35 4.42
C ARG A 129 7.58 -4.62 5.66
N ALA A 130 6.69 -5.25 6.42
CA ALA A 130 6.20 -4.74 7.68
C ALA A 130 6.63 -5.64 8.82
N VAL A 131 7.04 -5.02 9.92
CA VAL A 131 7.18 -5.72 11.20
C VAL A 131 6.00 -5.31 12.06
N ALA A 132 5.25 -6.28 12.54
CA ALA A 132 4.04 -6.03 13.30
C ALA A 132 4.05 -6.80 14.62
N ARG A 133 3.32 -6.28 15.62
CA ARG A 133 3.11 -7.03 16.85
C ARG A 133 2.36 -8.31 16.53
N GLY A 134 2.81 -9.42 17.11
CA GLY A 134 2.08 -10.67 17.06
C GLY A 134 0.68 -10.49 17.64
N GLY A 135 -0.24 -11.34 17.21
CA GLY A 135 -1.60 -11.26 17.68
C GLY A 135 -1.69 -11.34 19.20
N SER A 136 -2.64 -10.61 19.75
CA SER A 136 -2.89 -10.66 21.19
C SER A 136 -3.31 -12.07 21.61
N LYS A 137 -2.91 -12.44 22.80
CA LYS A 137 -3.27 -13.73 23.41
C LYS A 137 -4.75 -13.73 23.81
#